data_e95f96af65d697d09d3e6eae0bd9863b
#
_entry.id   e95f96af65d697d09d3e6eae0bd9863b
#
_cell.length_a   1.000
_cell.length_b   1.000
_cell.length_c   1.000
_cell.angle_alpha   90.00
_cell.angle_beta   90.00
_cell.angle_gamma   90.00
#
_symmetry.space_group_name_H-M   'P 1'
#
loop_
_entity.id
_entity.type
_entity.pdbx_description
1 polymer ?
#
loop_
_entity_poly.entity_id
_entity_poly.type
_entity_poly.pdbx_seq_one_letter_code
_entity_poly.pdbx_strand_id
1 'polypeptide(L)'
;MFKFLHNNLNVLDLERSLKFYKEALGLEEVRRMETPGFTLVYLGDHGKTPHLLELTWLKDRKEPYNLGENEFHLAFGTDDYDAAHERHKKMGCICYENPGMGIYFISVPDGYWLEVLPNK
;
A
#
# COMPACT_ATOMS: atom_id res chain seq x y z
N MET A 1 21.13 8.81 -16.14
CA MET A 1 20.96 8.46 -14.72
C MET A 1 19.50 8.20 -14.41
N PHE A 2 19.22 7.15 -13.63
CA PHE A 2 17.85 6.77 -13.31
C PHE A 2 17.55 7.07 -11.85
N LYS A 3 16.28 7.35 -11.53
CA LYS A 3 15.83 7.56 -10.17
C LYS A 3 14.46 6.88 -9.99
N PHE A 4 14.18 6.48 -8.77
CA PHE A 4 12.86 5.93 -8.46
C PHE A 4 11.80 7.02 -8.56
N LEU A 5 10.65 6.71 -9.19
CA LEU A 5 9.52 7.63 -9.25
C LEU A 5 8.33 7.06 -8.50
N HIS A 6 7.87 5.88 -8.91
CA HIS A 6 6.71 5.26 -8.29
C HIS A 6 6.71 3.77 -8.57
N ASN A 7 5.90 3.05 -7.82
CA ASN A 7 5.47 1.71 -8.16
C ASN A 7 3.95 1.72 -8.28
N ASN A 8 3.38 0.71 -8.92
CA ASN A 8 1.94 0.63 -9.12
C ASN A 8 1.35 -0.62 -8.50
N LEU A 9 0.16 -0.46 -7.93
CA LEU A 9 -0.69 -1.56 -7.50
C LEU A 9 -2.07 -1.34 -8.11
N ASN A 10 -2.59 -2.34 -8.84
CA ASN A 10 -3.94 -2.24 -9.39
C ASN A 10 -4.96 -2.57 -8.31
N VAL A 11 -6.08 -1.85 -8.30
CA VAL A 11 -7.12 -2.00 -7.28
C VAL A 11 -8.48 -2.16 -7.94
N LEU A 12 -9.35 -2.97 -7.35
CA LEU A 12 -10.70 -3.17 -7.86
C LEU A 12 -11.68 -2.11 -7.37
N ASP A 13 -11.48 -1.59 -6.17
CA ASP A 13 -12.35 -0.60 -5.56
C ASP A 13 -11.49 0.55 -5.08
N LEU A 14 -11.45 1.62 -5.87
CA LEU A 14 -10.56 2.74 -5.59
C LEU A 14 -10.84 3.40 -4.25
N GLU A 15 -12.11 3.68 -3.94
CA GLU A 15 -12.44 4.36 -2.69
C GLU A 15 -12.08 3.51 -1.47
N ARG A 16 -12.34 2.21 -1.52
CA ARG A 16 -11.97 1.31 -0.43
C ARG A 16 -10.46 1.29 -0.23
N SER A 17 -9.71 1.25 -1.32
CA SER A 17 -8.25 1.23 -1.22
C SER A 17 -7.70 2.55 -0.69
N LEU A 18 -8.22 3.69 -1.15
CA LEU A 18 -7.79 4.99 -0.66
C LEU A 18 -8.01 5.10 0.85
N LYS A 19 -9.17 4.65 1.32
CA LYS A 19 -9.49 4.66 2.75
C LYS A 19 -8.52 3.77 3.52
N PHE A 20 -8.25 2.58 3.00
CA PHE A 20 -7.34 1.64 3.66
C PHE A 20 -5.93 2.23 3.79
N TYR A 21 -5.38 2.75 2.71
CA TYR A 21 -4.02 3.29 2.75
C TYR A 21 -3.90 4.50 3.67
N LYS A 22 -4.95 5.30 3.77
CA LYS A 22 -4.98 6.41 4.70
C LYS A 22 -5.02 5.93 6.15
N GLU A 23 -5.89 5.00 6.46
CA GLU A 23 -6.04 4.50 7.83
C GLU A 23 -4.84 3.67 8.27
N ALA A 24 -4.33 2.81 7.40
CA ALA A 24 -3.25 1.89 7.76
C ALA A 24 -1.88 2.58 7.79
N LEU A 25 -1.62 3.47 6.84
CA LEU A 25 -0.27 3.99 6.61
C LEU A 25 -0.19 5.51 6.59
N GLY A 26 -1.32 6.21 6.69
CA GLY A 26 -1.34 7.67 6.66
C GLY A 26 -1.01 8.25 5.30
N LEU A 27 -1.09 7.45 4.22
CA LEU A 27 -0.80 7.95 2.89
C LEU A 27 -1.94 8.83 2.38
N GLU A 28 -1.59 9.88 1.65
CA GLU A 28 -2.55 10.83 1.11
C GLU A 28 -2.41 10.99 -0.39
N GLU A 29 -3.54 11.28 -1.04
CA GLU A 29 -3.56 11.53 -2.47
C GLU A 29 -2.83 12.84 -2.77
N VAL A 30 -1.85 12.77 -3.70
CA VAL A 30 -1.12 13.97 -4.12
C VAL A 30 -1.40 14.34 -5.56
N ARG A 31 -1.88 13.39 -6.36
CA ARG A 31 -2.18 13.65 -7.78
C ARG A 31 -3.14 12.58 -8.28
N ARG A 32 -3.98 12.96 -9.23
CA ARG A 32 -4.96 12.06 -9.83
C ARG A 32 -5.10 12.35 -11.32
N MET A 33 -5.28 11.30 -12.12
CA MET A 33 -5.62 11.44 -13.53
C MET A 33 -6.83 10.55 -13.82
N GLU A 34 -7.90 11.15 -14.29
CA GLU A 34 -9.13 10.43 -14.61
C GLU A 34 -9.36 10.41 -16.11
N THR A 35 -9.68 9.24 -16.64
CA THR A 35 -10.04 9.06 -18.04
C THR A 35 -11.32 8.22 -18.09
N PRO A 36 -11.98 8.13 -19.25
CA PRO A 36 -13.19 7.30 -19.33
C PRO A 36 -12.96 5.83 -19.00
N GLY A 37 -11.76 5.30 -19.24
CA GLY A 37 -11.47 3.88 -19.05
C GLY A 37 -10.72 3.52 -17.79
N PHE A 38 -10.06 4.50 -17.16
CA PHE A 38 -9.27 4.21 -15.97
C PHE A 38 -9.00 5.46 -15.14
N THR A 39 -8.62 5.26 -13.89
CA THR A 39 -8.21 6.34 -13.00
C THR A 39 -6.89 5.95 -12.36
N LEU A 40 -5.94 6.89 -12.34
CA LEU A 40 -4.68 6.75 -11.64
C LEU A 40 -4.69 7.70 -10.45
N VAL A 41 -4.33 7.20 -9.26
CA VAL A 41 -4.19 8.03 -8.07
C VAL A 41 -2.82 7.79 -7.49
N TYR A 42 -2.09 8.87 -7.19
CA TYR A 42 -0.77 8.80 -6.61
C TYR A 42 -0.83 9.17 -5.15
N LEU A 43 -0.36 8.26 -4.29
CA LEU A 43 -0.34 8.46 -2.84
C LEU A 43 1.08 8.79 -2.40
N GLY A 44 1.21 9.75 -1.49
CA GLY A 44 2.50 10.15 -0.95
C GLY A 44 2.55 10.01 0.56
N ASP A 45 3.76 10.08 1.11
CA ASP A 45 4.03 9.93 2.53
C ASP A 45 4.31 11.27 3.20
N HIS A 46 3.59 12.31 2.79
CA HIS A 46 3.73 13.67 3.31
C HIS A 46 5.11 14.25 3.03
N GLY A 47 5.72 13.84 1.92
CA GLY A 47 6.98 14.39 1.49
C GLY A 47 8.21 13.83 2.21
N LYS A 48 8.04 12.79 3.02
CA LYS A 48 9.21 12.16 3.68
C LYS A 48 10.14 11.51 2.69
N THR A 49 9.60 11.00 1.61
CA THR A 49 10.39 10.48 0.48
C THR A 49 9.77 10.96 -0.82
N PRO A 50 10.51 10.95 -1.94
CA PRO A 50 9.94 11.30 -3.24
C PRO A 50 9.14 10.16 -3.87
N HIS A 51 9.22 8.95 -3.33
CA HIS A 51 8.54 7.79 -3.89
C HIS A 51 7.02 7.92 -3.75
N LEU A 52 6.29 7.59 -4.81
CA LEU A 52 4.83 7.61 -4.80
C LEU A 52 4.29 6.21 -5.04
N LEU A 53 3.17 5.91 -4.42
CA LEU A 53 2.43 4.68 -4.71
C LEU A 53 1.32 5.02 -5.68
N GLU A 54 1.41 4.47 -6.91
CA GLU A 54 0.37 4.68 -7.90
C GLU A 54 -0.67 3.57 -7.79
N LEU A 55 -1.94 3.95 -7.63
CA LEU A 55 -3.05 3.02 -7.69
C LEU A 55 -3.72 3.15 -9.04
N THR A 56 -3.91 2.04 -9.73
CA THR A 56 -4.60 2.01 -11.01
C THR A 56 -5.95 1.32 -10.84
N TRP A 57 -7.02 2.03 -11.18
CA TRP A 57 -8.36 1.46 -11.23
C TRP A 57 -8.82 1.39 -12.67
N LEU A 58 -9.24 0.20 -13.11
CA LEU A 58 -9.73 -0.02 -14.47
C LEU A 58 -11.24 -0.18 -14.43
N LYS A 59 -11.95 0.65 -15.19
CA LYS A 59 -13.40 0.72 -15.16
C LYS A 59 -14.09 -0.63 -15.38
N ASP A 60 -13.60 -1.41 -16.31
CA ASP A 60 -14.26 -2.65 -16.71
C ASP A 60 -13.71 -3.90 -16.03
N ARG A 61 -12.72 -3.75 -15.15
CA ARG A 61 -12.16 -4.89 -14.43
C ARG A 61 -13.03 -5.23 -13.24
N LYS A 62 -13.57 -6.44 -13.20
CA LYS A 62 -14.42 -6.91 -12.10
C LYS A 62 -13.81 -8.09 -11.34
N GLU A 63 -12.87 -8.79 -11.95
CA GLU A 63 -12.29 -9.98 -11.33
C GLU A 63 -11.06 -9.62 -10.50
N PRO A 64 -10.85 -10.32 -9.36
CA PRO A 64 -9.64 -10.11 -8.58
C PRO A 64 -8.39 -10.27 -9.41
N TYR A 65 -7.34 -9.54 -9.06
CA TYR A 65 -6.06 -9.64 -9.74
C TYR A 65 -5.35 -10.92 -9.31
N ASN A 66 -4.71 -11.57 -10.28
CA ASN A 66 -3.93 -12.76 -10.00
C ASN A 66 -2.54 -12.31 -9.55
N LEU A 67 -2.25 -12.48 -8.27
CA LEU A 67 -0.99 -12.06 -7.67
C LEU A 67 0.08 -13.15 -7.71
N GLY A 68 -0.23 -14.26 -8.37
CA GLY A 68 0.70 -15.38 -8.45
C GLY A 68 1.03 -15.91 -7.07
N GLU A 69 2.31 -16.09 -6.79
CA GLU A 69 2.75 -16.52 -5.46
C GLU A 69 2.81 -15.37 -4.46
N ASN A 70 2.50 -14.16 -4.92
CA ASN A 70 2.42 -12.94 -4.10
C ASN A 70 3.74 -12.65 -3.36
N GLU A 71 4.86 -12.88 -4.03
CA GLU A 71 6.17 -12.68 -3.42
C GLU A 71 6.64 -11.23 -3.50
N PHE A 72 6.19 -10.50 -4.53
CA PHE A 72 6.52 -9.08 -4.62
C PHE A 72 5.84 -8.35 -3.46
N HIS A 73 6.59 -7.51 -2.76
CA HIS A 73 5.98 -6.70 -1.71
C HIS A 73 6.68 -5.34 -1.62
N LEU A 74 5.96 -4.38 -1.07
CA LEU A 74 6.43 -3.03 -0.82
C LEU A 74 6.63 -2.89 0.68
N ALA A 75 7.71 -2.25 1.10
CA ALA A 75 8.05 -2.12 2.51
C ALA A 75 7.90 -0.68 2.99
N PHE A 76 7.43 -0.52 4.22
CA PHE A 76 7.28 0.77 4.87
C PHE A 76 8.03 0.76 6.20
N GLY A 77 8.81 1.81 6.45
CA GLY A 77 9.46 2.01 7.74
C GLY A 77 8.57 2.86 8.65
N THR A 78 8.60 2.57 9.94
CA THR A 78 7.85 3.36 10.91
C THR A 78 8.77 3.80 12.05
N ASP A 79 8.50 5.01 12.59
CA ASP A 79 9.21 5.51 13.76
C ASP A 79 8.71 4.87 15.05
N ASP A 80 7.50 4.31 15.03
CA ASP A 80 6.91 3.70 16.21
C ASP A 80 6.31 2.35 15.83
N TYR A 81 7.17 1.33 15.90
CA TYR A 81 6.81 -0.02 15.50
C TYR A 81 5.65 -0.58 16.34
N ASP A 82 5.70 -0.37 17.66
CA ASP A 82 4.66 -0.93 18.54
C ASP A 82 3.29 -0.28 18.28
N ALA A 83 3.25 1.03 18.07
CA ALA A 83 2.01 1.71 17.76
C ALA A 83 1.45 1.28 16.40
N ALA A 84 2.33 1.11 15.41
CA ALA A 84 1.92 0.63 14.08
C ALA A 84 1.33 -0.77 14.17
N HIS A 85 2.00 -1.66 14.90
CA HIS A 85 1.54 -3.03 15.07
C HIS A 85 0.16 -3.06 15.75
N GLU A 86 -0.03 -2.26 16.79
CA GLU A 86 -1.30 -2.20 17.50
C GLU A 86 -2.42 -1.68 16.59
N ARG A 87 -2.13 -0.67 15.77
CA ARG A 87 -3.10 -0.14 14.80
C ARG A 87 -3.52 -1.22 13.80
N HIS A 88 -2.55 -1.91 13.23
CA HIS A 88 -2.84 -2.92 12.21
C HIS A 88 -3.51 -4.15 12.81
N LYS A 89 -3.21 -4.48 14.05
CA LYS A 89 -3.89 -5.54 14.77
C LYS A 89 -5.37 -5.20 14.94
N LYS A 90 -5.68 -3.97 15.34
CA LYS A 90 -7.06 -3.51 15.50
C LYS A 90 -7.81 -3.48 14.18
N MET A 91 -7.13 -3.15 13.10
CA MET A 91 -7.72 -3.17 11.76
C MET A 91 -7.95 -4.60 11.25
N GLY A 92 -7.31 -5.59 11.89
CA GLY A 92 -7.44 -6.97 11.46
C GLY A 92 -6.73 -7.28 10.15
N CYS A 93 -5.72 -6.50 9.78
CA CYS A 93 -5.07 -6.65 8.46
C CYS A 93 -3.69 -7.31 8.52
N ILE A 94 -3.19 -7.68 9.72
CA ILE A 94 -1.90 -8.37 9.80
C ILE A 94 -2.06 -9.78 9.23
N CYS A 95 -1.22 -10.14 8.26
CA CYS A 95 -1.32 -11.44 7.60
C CYS A 95 -0.11 -12.34 7.87
N TYR A 96 1.00 -11.79 8.36
CA TYR A 96 2.17 -12.59 8.68
C TYR A 96 3.05 -11.83 9.66
N GLU A 97 3.62 -12.52 10.63
CA GLU A 97 4.51 -11.92 11.60
C GLU A 97 5.83 -12.69 11.66
N ASN A 98 6.93 -11.97 11.76
CA ASN A 98 8.25 -12.55 11.95
C ASN A 98 8.95 -11.81 13.10
N PRO A 99 8.62 -12.19 14.36
CA PRO A 99 9.20 -11.50 15.52
C PRO A 99 10.73 -11.62 15.59
N GLY A 100 11.28 -12.71 15.08
CA GLY A 100 12.72 -12.91 15.07
C GLY A 100 13.46 -11.86 14.26
N MET A 101 12.83 -11.36 13.19
CA MET A 101 13.40 -10.29 12.38
C MET A 101 12.85 -8.90 12.74
N GLY A 102 11.85 -8.84 13.64
CA GLY A 102 11.25 -7.57 14.02
C GLY A 102 10.42 -6.94 12.91
N ILE A 103 9.74 -7.74 12.11
CA ILE A 103 8.92 -7.26 10.99
C ILE A 103 7.57 -7.99 10.98
N TYR A 104 6.61 -7.39 10.29
CA TYR A 104 5.34 -8.06 10.01
C TYR A 104 4.80 -7.56 8.67
N PHE A 105 3.79 -8.26 8.15
CA PHE A 105 3.13 -7.91 6.90
C PHE A 105 1.66 -7.67 7.12
N ILE A 106 1.11 -6.71 6.36
CA ILE A 106 -0.33 -6.48 6.32
C ILE A 106 -0.84 -6.79 4.92
N SER A 107 -2.10 -7.23 4.83
CA SER A 107 -2.77 -7.50 3.57
C SER A 107 -3.72 -6.36 3.25
N VAL A 108 -3.59 -5.78 2.06
CA VAL A 108 -4.47 -4.70 1.61
C VAL A 108 -5.72 -5.30 0.96
N PRO A 109 -6.75 -4.48 0.63
CA PRO A 109 -8.00 -5.00 0.09
C PRO A 109 -7.86 -5.93 -1.11
N ASP A 110 -6.88 -5.70 -1.98
CA ASP A 110 -6.66 -6.54 -3.17
C ASP A 110 -5.70 -7.70 -2.91
N GLY A 111 -5.26 -7.88 -1.68
CA GLY A 111 -4.45 -9.02 -1.31
C GLY A 111 -2.95 -8.83 -1.37
N TYR A 112 -2.47 -7.67 -1.84
CA TYR A 112 -1.03 -7.41 -1.82
C TYR A 112 -0.51 -7.38 -0.39
N TRP A 113 0.70 -7.89 -0.19
CA TRP A 113 1.35 -7.84 1.13
C TRP A 113 2.26 -6.63 1.22
N LEU A 114 2.13 -5.88 2.29
CA LEU A 114 3.00 -4.75 2.59
C LEU A 114 3.78 -5.08 3.85
N GLU A 115 5.10 -4.90 3.78
CA GLU A 115 5.97 -5.16 4.93
C GLU A 115 6.07 -3.92 5.79
N VAL A 116 6.04 -4.10 7.12
CA VAL A 116 6.22 -3.01 8.07
C VAL A 116 7.41 -3.34 8.97
N LEU A 117 8.32 -2.40 9.09
CA LEU A 117 9.53 -2.58 9.90
C LEU A 117 9.96 -1.24 10.49
N PRO A 118 10.79 -1.28 11.55
CA PRO A 118 11.29 -0.03 12.13
C PRO A 118 12.17 0.72 11.13
N ASN A 119 12.11 2.06 11.19
CA ASN A 119 13.04 2.89 10.41
C ASN A 119 14.47 2.62 10.83
N LYS A 120 15.37 2.78 9.88
CA LYS A 120 16.79 2.57 10.10
C LYS A 120 17.52 3.86 10.38
#